data_fd25ec080857754010271d00bd69945b
#
_entry.id   fd25ec080857754010271d00bd69945b
#
_cell.length_a   1.000
_cell.length_b   1.000
_cell.length_c   1.000
_cell.angle_alpha   90.00
_cell.angle_beta   90.00
_cell.angle_gamma   90.00
#
_symmetry.space_group_name_H-M   'P 1'
#
loop_
_entity.id
_entity.type
_entity.pdbx_description
1 polymer ?
#
loop_
_entity_poly.entity_id
_entity_poly.type
_entity_poly.pdbx_seq_one_letter_code
_entity_poly.pdbx_strand_id
1 'polypeptide(L)'
;MANEVLPGWLREAGADAMVMAACILLVLAYYAFHRKRVRRDPTYSIHYVNDMTRRIWVESVMSGTGKDIMAVQTLRNFIMYPILMVSTCALLIVGTLTLSGQAGNIANSWHAINLGGSHSAGVWIVKIMFLLVDFLVAFFAYVSAIRLANHVLFMINIPREAQSGHDVLSPSHVADRLILAGKMVALGMRTLIFAIPLAFWLFGPLYLLIGTVGVVDFLSRLARHQRGL
;
A
#
# COMPACT_ATOMS: atom_id res chain seq x y z
N MET A 1 -19.76 -40.00 7.36
CA MET A 1 -20.45 -40.18 6.06
C MET A 1 -20.95 -38.90 5.39
N ALA A 2 -20.60 -37.70 5.85
CA ALA A 2 -20.99 -36.43 5.19
C ALA A 2 -19.87 -35.80 4.35
N ASN A 3 -18.71 -36.41 4.21
CA ASN A 3 -17.52 -35.82 3.60
C ASN A 3 -17.24 -36.24 2.14
N GLU A 4 -18.10 -37.07 1.54
CA GLU A 4 -17.87 -37.61 0.18
C GLU A 4 -18.67 -36.94 -0.94
N VAL A 5 -19.48 -35.90 -0.65
CA VAL A 5 -20.42 -35.36 -1.60
C VAL A 5 -19.92 -34.03 -2.24
N LEU A 6 -18.82 -33.44 -1.75
CA LEU A 6 -18.32 -32.19 -2.35
C LEU A 6 -17.38 -32.48 -3.54
N PRO A 7 -17.63 -31.95 -4.73
CA PRO A 7 -16.73 -32.06 -5.86
C PRO A 7 -15.31 -31.63 -5.48
N GLY A 8 -14.29 -32.29 -6.03
CA GLY A 8 -12.89 -32.06 -5.68
C GLY A 8 -12.46 -30.59 -5.75
N TRP A 9 -12.97 -29.85 -6.73
CA TRP A 9 -12.71 -28.42 -6.91
C TRP A 9 -13.26 -27.56 -5.74
N LEU A 10 -14.37 -27.96 -5.09
CA LEU A 10 -14.90 -27.26 -3.91
C LEU A 10 -14.04 -27.50 -2.66
N ARG A 11 -13.44 -28.68 -2.52
CA ARG A 11 -12.50 -28.97 -1.42
C ARG A 11 -11.20 -28.18 -1.58
N GLU A 12 -10.69 -28.11 -2.79
CA GLU A 12 -9.48 -27.34 -3.11
C GLU A 12 -9.72 -25.84 -2.97
N ALA A 13 -10.85 -25.32 -3.48
CA ALA A 13 -11.26 -23.93 -3.25
C ALA A 13 -11.49 -23.61 -1.77
N GLY A 14 -12.00 -24.59 -0.99
CA GLY A 14 -12.17 -24.47 0.45
C GLY A 14 -10.84 -24.30 1.20
N ALA A 15 -9.81 -25.04 0.80
CA ALA A 15 -8.46 -24.91 1.38
C ALA A 15 -7.85 -23.54 1.08
N ASP A 16 -7.92 -23.08 -0.17
CA ASP A 16 -7.47 -21.73 -0.57
C ASP A 16 -8.22 -20.63 0.21
N ALA A 17 -9.54 -20.77 0.35
CA ALA A 17 -10.36 -19.82 1.10
C ALA A 17 -10.04 -19.78 2.61
N MET A 18 -9.82 -20.95 3.23
CA MET A 18 -9.43 -21.03 4.65
C MET A 18 -8.08 -20.39 4.91
N VAL A 19 -7.08 -20.65 4.05
CA VAL A 19 -5.75 -20.05 4.19
C VAL A 19 -5.82 -18.54 3.95
N MET A 20 -6.59 -18.09 2.97
CA MET A 20 -6.82 -16.66 2.75
C MET A 20 -7.46 -15.99 3.97
N ALA A 21 -8.51 -16.59 4.55
CA ALA A 21 -9.14 -16.09 5.77
C ALA A 21 -8.16 -16.02 6.94
N ALA A 22 -7.33 -17.03 7.12
CA ALA A 22 -6.28 -17.06 8.15
C ALA A 22 -5.25 -15.95 7.93
N CYS A 23 -4.81 -15.70 6.69
CA CYS A 23 -3.90 -14.61 6.35
C CYS A 23 -4.52 -13.24 6.61
N ILE A 24 -5.79 -13.04 6.24
CA ILE A 24 -6.52 -11.80 6.54
C ILE A 24 -6.60 -11.58 8.05
N LEU A 25 -6.97 -12.60 8.82
CA LEU A 25 -7.02 -12.50 10.28
C LEU A 25 -5.66 -12.17 10.89
N LEU A 26 -4.58 -12.77 10.40
CA LEU A 26 -3.21 -12.49 10.84
C LEU A 26 -2.83 -11.03 10.57
N VAL A 27 -3.14 -10.51 9.38
CA VAL A 27 -2.90 -9.11 9.02
C VAL A 27 -3.74 -8.17 9.88
N LEU A 28 -5.03 -8.47 10.08
CA LEU A 28 -5.91 -7.68 10.94
C LEU A 28 -5.44 -7.67 12.40
N ALA A 29 -5.02 -8.83 12.92
CA ALA A 29 -4.45 -8.95 14.27
C ALA A 29 -3.18 -8.10 14.41
N TYR A 30 -2.28 -8.14 13.41
CA TYR A 30 -1.10 -7.29 13.38
C TYR A 30 -1.47 -5.79 13.42
N TYR A 31 -2.40 -5.34 12.56
CA TYR A 31 -2.83 -3.94 12.56
C TYR A 31 -3.55 -3.53 13.83
N ALA A 32 -4.37 -4.40 14.41
CA ALA A 32 -5.04 -4.15 15.69
C ALA A 32 -4.03 -4.00 16.83
N PHE A 33 -3.02 -4.89 16.89
CA PHE A 33 -1.93 -4.81 17.86
C PHE A 33 -1.10 -3.54 17.68
N HIS A 34 -0.71 -3.23 16.45
CA HIS A 34 0.04 -2.00 16.12
C HIS A 34 -0.75 -0.75 16.51
N ARG A 35 -2.04 -0.68 16.17
CA ARG A 35 -2.93 0.44 16.53
C ARG A 35 -3.09 0.60 18.05
N LYS A 36 -3.21 -0.50 18.78
CA LYS A 36 -3.27 -0.48 20.26
C LYS A 36 -1.98 0.09 20.87
N ARG A 37 -0.84 -0.23 20.26
CA ARG A 37 0.47 0.23 20.72
C ARG A 37 0.68 1.72 20.44
N VAL A 38 0.32 2.18 19.23
CA VAL A 38 0.36 3.60 18.84
C VAL A 38 -0.57 4.47 19.69
N ARG A 39 -1.72 3.92 20.12
CA ARG A 39 -2.63 4.64 21.05
C ARG A 39 -2.04 4.85 22.45
N ARG A 40 -1.14 3.96 22.90
CA ARG A 40 -0.48 4.09 24.21
C ARG A 40 0.71 5.03 24.16
N ASP A 41 1.40 5.05 23.05
CA ASP A 41 2.56 5.91 22.80
C ASP A 41 2.50 6.42 21.34
N PRO A 42 2.01 7.66 21.12
CA PRO A 42 1.93 8.25 19.78
C PRO A 42 3.29 8.36 19.09
N THR A 43 4.38 8.56 19.86
CA THR A 43 5.73 8.68 19.32
C THR A 43 6.27 7.35 18.78
N TYR A 44 5.60 6.25 19.10
CA TYR A 44 5.88 4.93 18.55
C TYR A 44 5.70 4.85 17.03
N SER A 45 4.88 5.72 16.47
CA SER A 45 4.57 5.71 15.03
C SER A 45 5.43 6.74 14.30
N ILE A 46 6.23 6.27 13.35
CA ILE A 46 6.95 7.16 12.41
C ILE A 46 5.99 8.10 11.66
N HIS A 47 4.73 7.69 11.50
CA HIS A 47 3.71 8.55 10.90
C HIS A 47 3.46 9.80 11.72
N TYR A 48 3.44 9.70 13.05
CA TYR A 48 3.26 10.86 13.92
C TYR A 48 4.43 11.83 13.77
N VAL A 49 5.66 11.31 13.81
CA VAL A 49 6.87 12.13 13.65
C VAL A 49 6.90 12.79 12.27
N ASN A 50 6.60 12.03 11.21
CA ASN A 50 6.54 12.56 9.85
C ASN A 50 5.44 13.62 9.68
N ASP A 51 4.27 13.41 10.29
CA ASP A 51 3.15 14.35 10.23
C ASP A 51 3.52 15.65 10.96
N MET A 52 4.13 15.56 12.14
CA MET A 52 4.63 16.70 12.90
C MET A 52 5.74 17.45 12.13
N THR A 53 6.71 16.74 11.57
CA THR A 53 7.80 17.33 10.78
C THR A 53 7.26 18.09 9.58
N ARG A 54 6.31 17.51 8.84
CA ARG A 54 5.67 18.18 7.68
C ARG A 54 4.94 19.45 8.10
N ARG A 55 4.25 19.42 9.25
CA ARG A 55 3.53 20.59 9.76
C ARG A 55 4.51 21.72 10.09
N ILE A 56 5.54 21.45 10.87
CA ILE A 56 6.57 22.42 11.24
C ILE A 56 7.29 22.97 9.98
N TRP A 57 7.58 22.09 9.02
CA TRP A 57 8.23 22.46 7.79
C TRP A 57 7.37 23.43 6.96
N VAL A 58 6.08 23.13 6.75
CA VAL A 58 5.15 24.01 6.03
C VAL A 58 5.03 25.37 6.72
N GLU A 59 4.86 25.39 8.05
CA GLU A 59 4.80 26.63 8.83
C GLU A 59 6.08 27.44 8.67
N SER A 60 7.25 26.80 8.74
CA SER A 60 8.54 27.45 8.56
C SER A 60 8.75 28.01 7.15
N VAL A 61 8.26 27.34 6.11
CA VAL A 61 8.37 27.81 4.73
C VAL A 61 7.42 28.99 4.49
N MET A 62 6.16 28.86 4.86
CA MET A 62 5.13 29.90 4.63
C MET A 62 5.30 31.12 5.55
N SER A 63 6.08 31.03 6.62
CA SER A 63 6.40 32.16 7.52
C SER A 63 7.69 32.88 7.18
N GLY A 64 8.60 32.26 6.43
CA GLY A 64 9.93 32.80 6.10
C GLY A 64 9.99 33.41 4.72
N THR A 65 10.96 34.31 4.51
CA THR A 65 11.30 34.84 3.19
C THR A 65 12.48 34.07 2.59
N GLY A 66 12.54 33.94 1.26
CA GLY A 66 13.69 33.36 0.54
C GLY A 66 13.80 31.84 0.58
N LYS A 67 12.76 31.11 1.02
CA LYS A 67 12.73 29.63 1.05
C LYS A 67 12.02 29.00 -0.14
N ASP A 68 11.53 29.79 -1.08
CA ASP A 68 10.65 29.38 -2.18
C ASP A 68 11.29 28.30 -3.06
N ILE A 69 12.55 28.52 -3.49
CA ILE A 69 13.28 27.57 -4.34
C ILE A 69 13.49 26.23 -3.62
N MET A 70 13.87 26.28 -2.33
CA MET A 70 14.06 25.07 -1.54
C MET A 70 12.74 24.31 -1.35
N ALA A 71 11.64 24.99 -1.11
CA ALA A 71 10.32 24.40 -0.95
C ALA A 71 9.86 23.68 -2.23
N VAL A 72 10.00 24.34 -3.37
CA VAL A 72 9.67 23.77 -4.69
C VAL A 72 10.52 22.53 -4.97
N GLN A 73 11.83 22.58 -4.72
CA GLN A 73 12.70 21.42 -4.92
C GLN A 73 12.36 20.26 -4.00
N THR A 74 12.08 20.52 -2.73
CA THR A 74 11.68 19.49 -1.76
C THR A 74 10.40 18.80 -2.18
N LEU A 75 9.37 19.56 -2.56
CA LEU A 75 8.10 19.00 -3.05
C LEU A 75 8.27 18.25 -4.37
N ARG A 76 9.07 18.77 -5.29
CA ARG A 76 9.39 18.08 -6.54
C ARG A 76 10.05 16.71 -6.28
N ASN A 77 11.03 16.66 -5.38
CA ASN A 77 11.65 15.39 -4.99
C ASN A 77 10.67 14.44 -4.33
N PHE A 78 9.77 14.95 -3.49
CA PHE A 78 8.70 14.15 -2.89
C PHE A 78 7.75 13.55 -3.94
N ILE A 79 7.40 14.31 -4.99
CA ILE A 79 6.48 13.89 -6.06
C ILE A 79 7.14 12.86 -7.00
N MET A 80 8.45 12.91 -7.20
CA MET A 80 9.16 11.98 -8.09
C MET A 80 8.96 10.52 -7.72
N TYR A 81 8.98 10.18 -6.43
CA TYR A 81 8.79 8.81 -5.97
C TYR A 81 7.42 8.23 -6.36
N PRO A 82 6.27 8.84 -6.03
CA PRO A 82 4.98 8.31 -6.44
C PRO A 82 4.77 8.31 -7.96
N ILE A 83 5.40 9.21 -8.74
CA ILE A 83 5.35 9.16 -10.21
C ILE A 83 5.98 7.86 -10.72
N LEU A 84 7.17 7.49 -10.23
CA LEU A 84 7.82 6.24 -10.60
C LEU A 84 6.96 5.03 -10.20
N MET A 85 6.33 5.08 -9.02
CA MET A 85 5.48 4.00 -8.55
C MET A 85 4.18 3.86 -9.36
N VAL A 86 3.59 4.96 -9.82
CA VAL A 86 2.44 4.93 -10.75
C VAL A 86 2.80 4.19 -12.04
N SER A 87 3.95 4.50 -12.63
CA SER A 87 4.44 3.83 -13.84
C SER A 87 4.67 2.33 -13.58
N THR A 88 5.28 1.99 -12.45
CA THR A 88 5.48 0.60 -12.03
C THR A 88 4.15 -0.13 -11.85
N CYS A 89 3.18 0.47 -11.16
CA CYS A 89 1.85 -0.12 -10.99
C CYS A 89 1.15 -0.32 -12.34
N ALA A 90 1.25 0.63 -13.27
CA ALA A 90 0.67 0.50 -14.61
C ALA A 90 1.24 -0.70 -15.37
N LEU A 91 2.57 -0.90 -15.33
CA LEU A 91 3.21 -2.07 -15.92
C LEU A 91 2.78 -3.38 -15.27
N LEU A 92 2.66 -3.41 -13.94
CA LEU A 92 2.20 -4.58 -13.19
C LEU A 92 0.74 -4.91 -13.50
N ILE A 93 -0.13 -3.90 -13.66
CA ILE A 93 -1.53 -4.07 -14.07
C ILE A 93 -1.58 -4.71 -15.49
N VAL A 94 -0.84 -4.17 -16.44
CA VAL A 94 -0.78 -4.72 -17.80
C VAL A 94 -0.26 -6.16 -17.77
N GLY A 95 0.83 -6.43 -17.04
CA GLY A 95 1.38 -7.78 -16.86
C GLY A 95 0.36 -8.75 -16.25
N THR A 96 -0.39 -8.30 -15.24
CA THR A 96 -1.42 -9.13 -14.59
C THR A 96 -2.60 -9.42 -15.52
N LEU A 97 -3.03 -8.46 -16.32
CA LEU A 97 -4.05 -8.67 -17.36
C LEU A 97 -3.59 -9.66 -18.43
N THR A 98 -2.34 -9.56 -18.87
CA THR A 98 -1.74 -10.52 -19.81
C THR A 98 -1.69 -11.93 -19.22
N LEU A 99 -1.30 -12.05 -17.94
CA LEU A 99 -1.28 -13.32 -17.21
C LEU A 99 -2.69 -13.92 -17.09
N SER A 100 -3.70 -13.10 -16.89
CA SER A 100 -5.11 -13.53 -16.81
C SER A 100 -5.56 -14.21 -18.11
N GLY A 101 -5.15 -13.71 -19.29
CA GLY A 101 -5.46 -14.33 -20.56
C GLY A 101 -4.78 -15.69 -20.80
N GLN A 102 -3.72 -16.02 -20.04
CA GLN A 102 -2.96 -17.27 -20.13
C GLN A 102 -3.24 -18.23 -18.97
N ALA A 103 -4.21 -17.92 -18.11
CA ALA A 103 -4.45 -18.65 -16.85
C ALA A 103 -4.64 -20.16 -17.05
N GLY A 104 -5.32 -20.59 -18.11
CA GLY A 104 -5.53 -22.01 -18.44
C GLY A 104 -4.22 -22.73 -18.81
N ASN A 105 -3.38 -22.13 -19.64
CA ASN A 105 -2.10 -22.70 -20.06
C ASN A 105 -1.12 -22.78 -18.91
N ILE A 106 -1.09 -21.73 -18.07
CA ILE A 106 -0.20 -21.66 -16.89
C ILE A 106 -0.64 -22.65 -15.84
N ALA A 107 -1.94 -22.76 -15.54
CA ALA A 107 -2.46 -23.75 -14.61
C ALA A 107 -2.01 -25.18 -14.99
N ASN A 108 -2.11 -25.54 -16.27
CA ASN A 108 -1.68 -26.83 -16.77
C ASN A 108 -0.17 -27.05 -16.68
N SER A 109 0.64 -26.01 -16.97
CA SER A 109 2.10 -26.13 -16.95
C SER A 109 2.70 -26.18 -15.55
N TRP A 110 2.01 -25.58 -14.57
CA TRP A 110 2.50 -25.48 -13.19
C TRP A 110 2.04 -26.61 -12.28
N HIS A 111 1.30 -27.60 -12.83
CA HIS A 111 0.93 -28.83 -12.11
C HIS A 111 2.11 -29.51 -11.42
N ALA A 112 3.29 -29.48 -12.03
CA ALA A 112 4.49 -30.12 -11.53
C ALA A 112 5.10 -29.42 -10.28
N ILE A 113 4.77 -28.15 -10.04
CA ILE A 113 5.37 -27.33 -8.98
C ILE A 113 4.34 -27.02 -7.87
N ASN A 114 3.06 -27.31 -8.10
CA ASN A 114 1.99 -26.95 -7.19
C ASN A 114 1.94 -27.88 -5.97
N LEU A 115 2.34 -27.34 -4.82
CA LEU A 115 2.25 -28.01 -3.51
C LEU A 115 0.88 -27.73 -2.87
N GLY A 116 -0.16 -28.42 -3.36
CA GLY A 116 -1.45 -28.51 -2.67
C GLY A 116 -2.45 -27.38 -2.92
N GLY A 117 -2.39 -26.68 -4.06
CA GLY A 117 -3.39 -25.68 -4.46
C GLY A 117 -4.42 -26.22 -5.45
N SER A 118 -5.50 -25.48 -5.65
CA SER A 118 -6.53 -25.81 -6.64
C SER A 118 -6.00 -25.74 -8.05
N HIS A 119 -6.30 -26.78 -8.85
CA HIS A 119 -5.94 -26.92 -10.27
C HIS A 119 -6.98 -26.29 -11.20
N SER A 120 -8.06 -25.73 -10.65
CA SER A 120 -9.14 -25.10 -11.41
C SER A 120 -8.69 -23.77 -12.01
N ALA A 121 -8.84 -23.61 -13.33
CA ALA A 121 -8.59 -22.34 -14.03
C ALA A 121 -9.40 -21.17 -13.41
N GLY A 122 -10.61 -21.46 -12.90
CA GLY A 122 -11.44 -20.46 -12.21
C GLY A 122 -10.81 -19.91 -10.94
N VAL A 123 -10.22 -20.77 -10.11
CA VAL A 123 -9.49 -20.35 -8.88
C VAL A 123 -8.24 -19.53 -9.23
N TRP A 124 -7.56 -19.89 -10.32
CA TRP A 124 -6.42 -19.12 -10.81
C TRP A 124 -6.82 -17.70 -11.22
N ILE A 125 -7.92 -17.56 -11.98
CA ILE A 125 -8.46 -16.24 -12.35
C ILE A 125 -8.77 -15.42 -11.09
N VAL A 126 -9.38 -16.01 -10.07
CA VAL A 126 -9.67 -15.32 -8.81
C VAL A 126 -8.39 -14.81 -8.14
N LYS A 127 -7.33 -15.64 -8.06
CA LYS A 127 -6.03 -15.23 -7.50
C LYS A 127 -5.43 -14.04 -8.26
N ILE A 128 -5.47 -14.08 -9.60
CA ILE A 128 -5.00 -13.00 -10.46
C ILE A 128 -5.84 -11.73 -10.27
N MET A 129 -7.16 -11.86 -10.10
CA MET A 129 -8.04 -10.71 -9.83
C MET A 129 -7.72 -10.03 -8.49
N PHE A 130 -7.40 -10.77 -7.43
CA PHE A 130 -6.94 -10.19 -6.17
C PHE A 130 -5.64 -9.39 -6.35
N LEU A 131 -4.69 -9.94 -7.11
CA LEU A 131 -3.44 -9.24 -7.43
C LEU A 131 -3.68 -7.98 -8.26
N LEU A 132 -4.60 -8.03 -9.23
CA LEU A 132 -5.00 -6.88 -10.04
C LEU A 132 -5.62 -5.78 -9.19
N VAL A 133 -6.55 -6.13 -8.29
CA VAL A 133 -7.19 -5.18 -7.36
C VAL A 133 -6.15 -4.52 -6.46
N ASP A 134 -5.19 -5.29 -5.95
CA ASP A 134 -4.09 -4.78 -5.13
C ASP A 134 -3.28 -3.72 -5.89
N PHE A 135 -2.86 -4.00 -7.12
CA PHE A 135 -2.13 -3.03 -7.95
C PHE A 135 -2.96 -1.80 -8.31
N LEU A 136 -4.27 -1.95 -8.56
CA LEU A 136 -5.17 -0.81 -8.79
C LEU A 136 -5.28 0.08 -7.56
N VAL A 137 -5.41 -0.49 -6.36
CA VAL A 137 -5.45 0.28 -5.11
C VAL A 137 -4.14 1.05 -4.92
N ALA A 138 -2.99 0.41 -5.16
CA ALA A 138 -1.69 1.07 -5.09
C ALA A 138 -1.57 2.22 -6.11
N PHE A 139 -1.99 1.98 -7.36
CA PHE A 139 -2.01 2.96 -8.44
C PHE A 139 -2.81 4.21 -8.04
N PHE A 140 -4.06 4.05 -7.61
CA PHE A 140 -4.91 5.17 -7.23
C PHE A 140 -4.42 5.89 -5.98
N ALA A 141 -3.80 5.18 -5.04
CA ALA A 141 -3.17 5.80 -3.88
C ALA A 141 -2.01 6.73 -4.29
N TYR A 142 -1.12 6.28 -5.18
CA TYR A 142 -0.03 7.12 -5.67
C TYR A 142 -0.51 8.28 -6.56
N VAL A 143 -1.49 8.08 -7.43
CA VAL A 143 -2.12 9.16 -8.21
C VAL A 143 -2.73 10.22 -7.30
N SER A 144 -3.41 9.80 -6.23
CA SER A 144 -3.97 10.72 -5.23
C SER A 144 -2.88 11.50 -4.48
N ALA A 145 -1.76 10.83 -4.14
CA ALA A 145 -0.61 11.48 -3.52
C ALA A 145 -0.02 12.58 -4.42
N ILE A 146 0.18 12.29 -5.71
CA ILE A 146 0.69 13.25 -6.70
C ILE A 146 -0.25 14.45 -6.80
N ARG A 147 -1.55 14.22 -6.93
CA ARG A 147 -2.56 15.28 -7.01
C ARG A 147 -2.52 16.20 -5.79
N LEU A 148 -2.51 15.63 -4.59
CA LEU A 148 -2.46 16.40 -3.35
C LEU A 148 -1.16 17.20 -3.22
N ALA A 149 -0.02 16.59 -3.53
CA ALA A 149 1.28 17.27 -3.46
C ALA A 149 1.41 18.40 -4.49
N ASN A 150 0.85 18.23 -5.70
CA ASN A 150 0.79 19.30 -6.70
C ASN A 150 -0.07 20.48 -6.22
N HIS A 151 -1.18 20.24 -5.52
CA HIS A 151 -1.93 21.34 -4.92
C HIS A 151 -1.11 22.09 -3.87
N VAL A 152 -0.39 21.37 -3.01
CA VAL A 152 0.50 21.98 -2.01
C VAL A 152 1.59 22.82 -2.68
N LEU A 153 2.13 22.39 -3.82
CA LEU A 153 3.17 23.11 -4.57
C LEU A 153 2.72 24.52 -4.97
N PHE A 154 1.46 24.70 -5.36
CA PHE A 154 0.91 26.03 -5.68
C PHE A 154 0.57 26.83 -4.41
N MET A 155 0.08 26.17 -3.35
CA MET A 155 -0.38 26.85 -2.14
C MET A 155 0.77 27.37 -1.27
N ILE A 156 1.93 26.68 -1.28
CA ILE A 156 3.04 26.98 -0.35
C ILE A 156 3.74 28.30 -0.65
N ASN A 157 3.65 28.79 -1.88
CA ASN A 157 4.29 30.04 -2.35
C ASN A 157 3.32 31.23 -2.38
N ILE A 158 2.12 31.10 -1.81
CA ILE A 158 1.16 32.22 -1.77
C ILE A 158 1.61 33.24 -0.71
N PRO A 159 1.74 34.53 -1.05
CA PRO A 159 2.10 35.58 -0.11
C PRO A 159 1.12 35.68 1.05
N ARG A 160 1.62 36.03 2.24
CA ARG A 160 0.79 36.13 3.47
C ARG A 160 -0.37 37.11 3.33
N GLU A 161 -0.17 38.18 2.61
CA GLU A 161 -1.19 39.21 2.36
C GLU A 161 -2.40 38.63 1.62
N ALA A 162 -2.15 37.69 0.69
CA ALA A 162 -3.18 37.02 -0.08
C ALA A 162 -3.85 35.84 0.71
N GLN A 163 -3.28 35.42 1.85
CA GLN A 163 -3.87 34.40 2.71
C GLN A 163 -4.96 34.98 3.63
N SER A 164 -4.94 36.31 3.89
CA SER A 164 -5.90 36.97 4.77
C SER A 164 -7.32 36.88 4.19
N GLY A 165 -8.23 36.27 4.96
CA GLY A 165 -9.62 36.03 4.54
C GLY A 165 -9.90 34.66 3.91
N HIS A 166 -8.89 33.79 3.72
CA HIS A 166 -9.03 32.47 3.13
C HIS A 166 -8.43 31.36 4.01
N ASP A 167 -9.21 30.83 4.94
CA ASP A 167 -8.76 29.74 5.86
C ASP A 167 -8.16 28.52 5.13
N VAL A 168 -8.62 28.26 3.90
CA VAL A 168 -8.14 27.15 3.06
C VAL A 168 -6.66 27.33 2.66
N LEU A 169 -6.14 28.54 2.68
CA LEU A 169 -4.75 28.88 2.36
C LEU A 169 -3.88 29.00 3.62
N SER A 170 -4.43 28.74 4.79
CA SER A 170 -3.68 28.77 6.05
C SER A 170 -2.56 27.71 6.07
N PRO A 171 -1.42 27.98 6.73
CA PRO A 171 -0.33 27.00 6.84
C PRO A 171 -0.75 25.66 7.41
N SER A 172 -1.71 25.66 8.35
CA SER A 172 -2.27 24.44 8.93
C SER A 172 -3.00 23.58 7.88
N HIS A 173 -3.79 24.23 7.03
CA HIS A 173 -4.55 23.53 5.97
C HIS A 173 -3.63 22.98 4.86
N VAL A 174 -2.60 23.75 4.49
CA VAL A 174 -1.57 23.32 3.54
C VAL A 174 -0.78 22.12 4.11
N ALA A 175 -0.42 22.19 5.40
CA ALA A 175 0.24 21.07 6.09
C ALA A 175 -0.63 19.81 6.12
N ASP A 176 -1.93 19.94 6.41
CA ASP A 176 -2.84 18.80 6.42
C ASP A 176 -2.95 18.12 5.04
N ARG A 177 -2.93 18.89 3.95
CA ARG A 177 -2.88 18.33 2.58
C ARG A 177 -1.57 17.60 2.29
N LEU A 178 -0.43 18.14 2.72
CA LEU A 178 0.86 17.48 2.57
C LEU A 178 0.95 16.18 3.41
N ILE A 179 0.39 16.21 4.61
CA ILE A 179 0.27 15.04 5.47
C ILE A 179 -0.58 13.97 4.78
N LEU A 180 -1.73 14.36 4.22
CA LEU A 180 -2.60 13.44 3.49
C LEU A 180 -1.90 12.85 2.26
N ALA A 181 -1.15 13.66 1.49
CA ALA A 181 -0.32 13.15 0.39
C ALA A 181 0.66 12.08 0.87
N GLY A 182 1.35 12.32 1.98
CA GLY A 182 2.24 11.34 2.57
C GLY A 182 1.56 10.06 3.06
N LYS A 183 0.32 10.16 3.58
CA LYS A 183 -0.49 8.99 3.94
C LYS A 183 -0.89 8.17 2.71
N MET A 184 -1.19 8.82 1.58
CA MET A 184 -1.48 8.12 0.32
C MET A 184 -0.24 7.40 -0.23
N VAL A 185 0.95 8.02 -0.17
CA VAL A 185 2.21 7.34 -0.50
C VAL A 185 2.42 6.10 0.37
N ALA A 186 2.23 6.23 1.69
CA ALA A 186 2.39 5.11 2.62
C ALA A 186 1.35 3.99 2.37
N LEU A 187 0.12 4.35 1.98
CA LEU A 187 -0.89 3.38 1.59
C LEU A 187 -0.45 2.61 0.35
N GLY A 188 -0.05 3.29 -0.73
CA GLY A 188 0.41 2.65 -1.95
C GLY A 188 1.61 1.71 -1.71
N MET A 189 2.58 2.13 -0.89
CA MET A 189 3.73 1.28 -0.53
C MET A 189 3.30 0.01 0.23
N ARG A 190 2.40 0.14 1.20
CA ARG A 190 1.92 -1.01 1.96
C ARG A 190 1.15 -1.99 1.07
N THR A 191 0.31 -1.48 0.18
CA THR A 191 -0.44 -2.28 -0.78
C THR A 191 0.54 -3.07 -1.66
N LEU A 192 1.55 -2.43 -2.26
CA LEU A 192 2.57 -3.13 -3.06
C LEU A 192 3.36 -4.19 -2.28
N ILE A 193 3.60 -3.99 -0.98
CA ILE A 193 4.24 -5.01 -0.14
C ILE A 193 3.32 -6.23 0.00
N PHE A 194 1.99 -6.04 0.08
CA PHE A 194 1.03 -7.15 0.12
C PHE A 194 0.84 -7.85 -1.22
N ALA A 195 1.25 -7.25 -2.34
CA ALA A 195 1.32 -7.95 -3.62
C ALA A 195 2.27 -9.17 -3.57
N ILE A 196 3.31 -9.13 -2.72
CA ILE A 196 4.28 -10.24 -2.58
C ILE A 196 3.58 -11.55 -2.15
N PRO A 197 2.88 -11.62 -1.01
CA PRO A 197 2.17 -12.84 -0.63
C PRO A 197 1.07 -13.22 -1.63
N LEU A 198 0.39 -12.24 -2.27
CA LEU A 198 -0.60 -12.53 -3.29
C LEU A 198 0.03 -13.17 -4.54
N ALA A 199 1.23 -12.72 -4.96
CA ALA A 199 1.97 -13.35 -6.03
C ALA A 199 2.41 -14.79 -5.65
N PHE A 200 2.87 -14.99 -4.41
CA PHE A 200 3.20 -16.32 -3.91
C PHE A 200 1.97 -17.25 -3.83
N TRP A 201 0.77 -16.72 -3.66
CA TRP A 201 -0.46 -17.52 -3.69
C TRP A 201 -0.70 -18.21 -5.04
N LEU A 202 -0.16 -17.70 -6.13
CA LEU A 202 -0.23 -18.38 -7.43
C LEU A 202 0.43 -19.75 -7.39
N PHE A 203 1.48 -19.93 -6.59
CA PHE A 203 2.17 -21.22 -6.41
C PHE A 203 1.46 -22.20 -5.44
N GLY A 204 0.51 -21.70 -4.64
CA GLY A 204 -0.26 -22.51 -3.73
C GLY A 204 -0.57 -21.80 -2.39
N PRO A 205 -1.54 -22.31 -1.61
CA PRO A 205 -2.00 -21.69 -0.38
C PRO A 205 -0.91 -21.62 0.71
N LEU A 206 -0.02 -22.61 0.78
CA LEU A 206 1.11 -22.60 1.72
C LEU A 206 2.06 -21.43 1.47
N TYR A 207 2.32 -21.09 0.21
CA TYR A 207 3.18 -19.96 -0.13
C TYR A 207 2.54 -18.61 0.22
N LEU A 208 1.20 -18.49 0.12
CA LEU A 208 0.48 -17.33 0.64
C LEU A 208 0.74 -17.14 2.13
N LEU A 209 0.64 -18.22 2.92
CA LEU A 209 0.86 -18.15 4.35
C LEU A 209 2.29 -17.75 4.70
N ILE A 210 3.28 -18.41 4.06
CA ILE A 210 4.71 -18.10 4.25
C ILE A 210 4.99 -16.65 3.88
N GLY A 211 4.50 -16.19 2.72
CA GLY A 211 4.66 -14.81 2.26
C GLY A 211 4.02 -13.81 3.22
N THR A 212 2.81 -14.11 3.72
CA THR A 212 2.10 -13.23 4.67
C THR A 212 2.85 -13.13 6.00
N VAL A 213 3.32 -14.25 6.55
CA VAL A 213 4.13 -14.27 7.78
C VAL A 213 5.42 -13.47 7.58
N GLY A 214 6.11 -13.68 6.44
CA GLY A 214 7.33 -12.93 6.08
C GLY A 214 7.09 -11.42 6.00
N VAL A 215 6.01 -10.98 5.35
CA VAL A 215 5.65 -9.57 5.25
C VAL A 215 5.30 -8.98 6.63
N VAL A 216 4.53 -9.69 7.44
CA VAL A 216 4.18 -9.23 8.79
C VAL A 216 5.41 -9.14 9.70
N ASP A 217 6.33 -10.11 9.63
CA ASP A 217 7.60 -10.05 10.37
C ASP A 217 8.46 -8.87 9.90
N PHE A 218 8.62 -8.69 8.58
CA PHE A 218 9.33 -7.55 7.99
C PHE A 218 8.77 -6.21 8.47
N LEU A 219 7.45 -6.01 8.37
CA LEU A 219 6.79 -4.78 8.83
C LEU A 219 6.95 -4.59 10.34
N SER A 220 6.92 -5.67 11.12
CA SER A 220 7.11 -5.62 12.57
C SER A 220 8.54 -5.26 12.97
N ARG A 221 9.53 -5.72 12.23
CA ARG A 221 10.95 -5.36 12.42
C ARG A 221 11.21 -3.92 12.02
N LEU A 222 10.66 -3.49 10.88
CA LEU A 222 10.77 -2.11 10.42
C LEU A 222 10.22 -1.13 11.48
N ALA A 223 9.04 -1.44 12.04
CA ALA A 223 8.44 -0.64 13.12
C ALA A 223 9.26 -0.63 14.42
N ARG A 224 10.07 -1.67 14.67
CA ARG A 224 10.97 -1.73 15.85
C ARG A 224 12.28 -1.01 15.65
N HIS A 225 12.86 -1.11 14.46
CA HIS A 225 14.18 -0.49 14.16
C HIS A 225 14.12 1.04 14.20
N GLN A 226 12.97 1.60 13.89
CA GLN A 226 12.71 3.04 13.94
C GLN A 226 12.64 3.61 15.37
N ARG A 227 12.79 2.77 16.42
CA ARG A 227 12.92 3.20 17.83
C ARG A 227 14.33 3.53 18.26
N GLY A 228 15.32 3.08 17.50
CA GLY A 228 16.75 3.22 17.88
C GLY A 228 17.42 4.44 17.24
N LEU A 229 16.65 5.26 16.54
CA LEU A 229 17.07 6.55 15.96
C LEU A 229 16.36 7.69 16.65
#